data_482ed1017ae4c0b8c26e64b13a9dade1
#
_entry.id   482ed1017ae4c0b8c26e64b13a9dade1
#
_cell.length_a   1.000
_cell.length_b   1.000
_cell.length_c   1.000
_cell.angle_alpha   90.00
_cell.angle_beta   90.00
_cell.angle_gamma   90.00
#
_symmetry.space_group_name_H-M   'P 1'
#
loop_
_entity.id
_entity.type
_entity.pdbx_description
1 polymer ?
#
loop_
_entity_poly.entity_id
_entity_poly.type
_entity_poly.pdbx_seq_one_letter_code
_entity_poly.pdbx_strand_id
1 'polypeptide(L)'
;MTPPHNYLAVIKVVGIGGGGVNAVNRMIEQGLKGVEFIAVNTDAQALLMSDADVKLDVGRELTRGLGAGADPEVGRRAAEDHKDEIEEVLKGADMVFVTAGEGGGTGTGGAPVVAQIARKLGALTIGVVTRPFSFEGKRRGNQAEVGINLLRESCDTLIVIPNDRLLQLGDAAVSLMDAFRSADEVLLNGVQGITDLITTPGLINVDFADVKSVMSGAGSALMGIGSARGEGRSVKAAESAINSPLLEASMDGAHGVLLSIAGGSDLGLFEINEAASLVQEAAHIEANIIFGTVIDDSLGDEVRVTVIAAGFDSGAPSRRTFEPANRGTIGSARAGEVAQSRTSEVAASSRSETLPAASQPVSTRGAVPSYRDSERARTLAEPTVTSNSRSHIEPPDAGDDDDDVDVPSFMRR
;
A
#
# COMPACT_ATOMS: atom_id res chain seq x y z
N MET A 1 3.45 43.57 -15.01
CA MET A 1 3.24 42.82 -13.73
C MET A 1 3.00 41.39 -14.14
N THR A 2 3.98 40.50 -13.92
CA THR A 2 3.79 39.07 -14.04
C THR A 2 2.75 38.66 -12.99
N PRO A 3 1.73 37.86 -13.37
CA PRO A 3 0.77 37.35 -12.37
C PRO A 3 1.55 36.62 -11.25
N PRO A 4 1.09 36.66 -10.01
CA PRO A 4 1.72 35.90 -8.96
C PRO A 4 1.67 34.42 -9.37
N HIS A 5 2.84 33.81 -9.60
CA HIS A 5 2.93 32.38 -9.73
C HIS A 5 2.48 31.83 -8.37
N ASN A 6 1.43 31.02 -8.39
CA ASN A 6 1.03 30.23 -7.24
C ASN A 6 2.17 29.22 -7.01
N TYR A 7 3.03 29.48 -6.03
CA TYR A 7 4.18 28.65 -5.68
C TYR A 7 3.77 27.43 -4.83
N LEU A 8 2.62 26.86 -5.08
CA LEU A 8 2.24 25.60 -4.46
C LEU A 8 3.00 24.46 -5.15
N ALA A 9 3.56 23.56 -4.36
CA ALA A 9 4.22 22.36 -4.90
C ALA A 9 3.23 21.55 -5.75
N VAL A 10 3.68 21.10 -6.91
CA VAL A 10 2.90 20.23 -7.80
C VAL A 10 3.07 18.80 -7.32
N ILE A 11 2.01 18.25 -6.73
CA ILE A 11 1.99 16.89 -6.17
C ILE A 11 1.14 15.98 -7.04
N LYS A 12 1.69 14.83 -7.43
CA LYS A 12 0.97 13.82 -8.19
C LYS A 12 0.91 12.50 -7.44
N VAL A 13 -0.23 11.84 -7.49
CA VAL A 13 -0.46 10.52 -6.88
C VAL A 13 -0.72 9.51 -7.98
N VAL A 14 0.17 8.55 -8.13
CA VAL A 14 0.10 7.52 -9.16
C VAL A 14 -0.31 6.19 -8.53
N GLY A 15 -1.52 5.75 -8.82
CA GLY A 15 -2.00 4.42 -8.44
C GLY A 15 -1.71 3.38 -9.52
N ILE A 16 -0.95 2.34 -9.20
CA ILE A 16 -0.49 1.34 -10.15
C ILE A 16 -1.09 -0.03 -9.86
N GLY A 17 -1.69 -0.63 -10.90
CA GLY A 17 -2.39 -1.92 -10.81
C GLY A 17 -3.68 -1.82 -10.00
N GLY A 18 -4.37 -2.95 -9.80
CA GLY A 18 -5.69 -2.95 -9.16
C GLY A 18 -5.70 -2.32 -7.77
N GLY A 19 -4.76 -2.71 -6.90
CA GLY A 19 -4.68 -2.15 -5.53
C GLY A 19 -4.37 -0.64 -5.52
N GLY A 20 -3.41 -0.19 -6.36
CA GLY A 20 -3.08 1.23 -6.44
C GLY A 20 -4.21 2.08 -7.01
N VAL A 21 -4.92 1.60 -8.03
CA VAL A 21 -6.10 2.28 -8.60
C VAL A 21 -7.24 2.35 -7.58
N ASN A 22 -7.49 1.29 -6.81
CA ASN A 22 -8.49 1.31 -5.73
C ASN A 22 -8.13 2.34 -4.65
N ALA A 23 -6.86 2.41 -4.24
CA ALA A 23 -6.40 3.41 -3.29
C ALA A 23 -6.61 4.84 -3.82
N VAL A 24 -6.28 5.11 -5.08
CA VAL A 24 -6.54 6.41 -5.73
C VAL A 24 -8.03 6.74 -5.74
N ASN A 25 -8.88 5.80 -6.16
CA ASN A 25 -10.33 6.03 -6.13
C ASN A 25 -10.81 6.34 -4.70
N ARG A 26 -10.27 5.66 -3.70
CA ARG A 26 -10.60 5.94 -2.29
C ARG A 26 -10.16 7.33 -1.85
N MET A 27 -8.98 7.80 -2.28
CA MET A 27 -8.49 9.15 -2.01
C MET A 27 -9.41 10.22 -2.62
N ILE A 28 -9.89 9.98 -3.85
CA ILE A 28 -10.85 10.86 -4.55
C ILE A 28 -12.20 10.87 -3.83
N GLU A 29 -12.74 9.71 -3.47
CA GLU A 29 -13.99 9.57 -2.71
C GLU A 29 -13.95 10.31 -1.37
N GLN A 30 -12.82 10.28 -0.68
CA GLN A 30 -12.61 10.98 0.59
C GLN A 30 -12.28 12.47 0.41
N GLY A 31 -12.17 12.94 -0.83
CA GLY A 31 -12.01 14.35 -1.14
C GLY A 31 -10.62 14.90 -0.86
N LEU A 32 -9.55 14.08 -0.92
CA LEU A 32 -8.17 14.56 -0.84
C LEU A 32 -7.91 15.61 -1.92
N LYS A 33 -7.40 16.79 -1.52
CA LYS A 33 -7.19 17.95 -2.37
C LYS A 33 -5.72 18.25 -2.54
N GLY A 34 -5.42 19.13 -3.51
CA GLY A 34 -4.05 19.64 -3.71
C GLY A 34 -3.13 18.67 -4.46
N VAL A 35 -3.67 17.60 -5.03
CA VAL A 35 -2.94 16.60 -5.80
C VAL A 35 -3.64 16.31 -7.13
N GLU A 36 -2.87 15.87 -8.13
CA GLU A 36 -3.36 15.30 -9.37
C GLU A 36 -3.31 13.77 -9.31
N PHE A 37 -4.40 13.12 -9.63
CA PHE A 37 -4.52 11.67 -9.56
C PHE A 37 -4.29 11.01 -10.90
N ILE A 38 -3.39 10.01 -10.93
CA ILE A 38 -3.03 9.24 -12.12
C ILE A 38 -3.27 7.76 -11.83
N ALA A 39 -4.10 7.11 -12.63
CA ALA A 39 -4.32 5.67 -12.58
C ALA A 39 -3.56 4.98 -13.72
N VAL A 40 -2.72 4.00 -13.38
CA VAL A 40 -1.93 3.21 -14.33
C VAL A 40 -2.26 1.74 -14.16
N ASN A 41 -2.75 1.08 -15.20
CA ASN A 41 -3.09 -0.34 -15.12
C ASN A 41 -2.92 -1.05 -16.47
N THR A 42 -2.76 -2.37 -16.43
CA THR A 42 -2.85 -3.29 -17.58
C THR A 42 -4.26 -3.86 -17.77
N ASP A 43 -5.16 -3.55 -16.85
CA ASP A 43 -6.59 -3.92 -16.90
C ASP A 43 -7.41 -2.69 -17.31
N ALA A 44 -7.86 -2.70 -18.58
CA ALA A 44 -8.62 -1.59 -19.14
C ALA A 44 -9.98 -1.39 -18.47
N GLN A 45 -10.61 -2.46 -17.96
CA GLN A 45 -11.90 -2.36 -17.26
C GLN A 45 -11.75 -1.63 -15.93
N ALA A 46 -10.71 -1.96 -15.17
CA ALA A 46 -10.41 -1.27 -13.92
C ALA A 46 -10.12 0.23 -14.14
N LEU A 47 -9.43 0.59 -15.24
CA LEU A 47 -9.19 1.98 -15.60
C LEU A 47 -10.46 2.74 -15.98
N LEU A 48 -11.39 2.10 -16.69
CA LEU A 48 -12.67 2.74 -17.04
C LEU A 48 -13.48 3.11 -15.80
N MET A 49 -13.39 2.29 -14.76
CA MET A 49 -14.11 2.49 -13.49
C MET A 49 -13.40 3.45 -12.52
N SER A 50 -12.19 3.88 -12.84
CA SER A 50 -11.45 4.83 -12.00
C SER A 50 -11.96 6.26 -12.20
N ASP A 51 -11.91 7.06 -11.13
CA ASP A 51 -12.24 8.50 -11.14
C ASP A 51 -10.99 9.39 -11.22
N ALA A 52 -9.80 8.79 -11.48
CA ALA A 52 -8.54 9.52 -11.60
C ALA A 52 -8.57 10.53 -12.76
N ASP A 53 -7.87 11.68 -12.58
CA ASP A 53 -7.76 12.75 -13.56
C ASP A 53 -7.10 12.28 -14.86
N VAL A 54 -6.09 11.42 -14.72
CA VAL A 54 -5.36 10.81 -15.83
C VAL A 54 -5.40 9.29 -15.71
N LYS A 55 -5.66 8.62 -16.83
CA LYS A 55 -5.73 7.16 -16.91
C LYS A 55 -4.80 6.66 -18.00
N LEU A 56 -3.83 5.82 -17.61
CA LEU A 56 -2.87 5.22 -18.54
C LEU A 56 -3.09 3.71 -18.62
N ASP A 57 -3.52 3.25 -19.81
CA ASP A 57 -3.61 1.84 -20.14
C ASP A 57 -2.27 1.35 -20.68
N VAL A 58 -1.46 0.73 -19.82
CA VAL A 58 -0.11 0.28 -20.14
C VAL A 58 -0.09 -1.20 -20.54
N GLY A 59 0.76 -1.54 -21.51
CA GLY A 59 0.92 -2.92 -21.95
C GLY A 59 -0.27 -3.47 -22.73
N ARG A 60 -1.02 -2.66 -23.41
CA ARG A 60 -2.18 -3.09 -24.23
C ARG A 60 -1.84 -4.17 -25.23
N GLU A 61 -0.67 -4.12 -25.84
CA GLU A 61 -0.20 -5.12 -26.78
C GLU A 61 0.17 -6.44 -26.09
N LEU A 62 0.71 -6.38 -24.86
CA LEU A 62 1.10 -7.53 -24.07
C LEU A 62 -0.10 -8.25 -23.45
N THR A 63 -1.07 -7.50 -22.92
CA THR A 63 -2.16 -8.02 -22.07
C THR A 63 -3.53 -7.98 -22.74
N ARG A 64 -3.68 -7.21 -23.82
CA ARG A 64 -4.97 -6.91 -24.48
C ARG A 64 -5.99 -6.28 -23.53
N GLY A 65 -5.53 -5.54 -22.51
CA GLY A 65 -6.39 -4.95 -21.49
C GLY A 65 -6.97 -5.92 -20.47
N LEU A 66 -6.44 -7.16 -20.39
CA LEU A 66 -6.93 -8.23 -19.49
C LEU A 66 -6.10 -8.37 -18.21
N GLY A 67 -5.17 -7.46 -17.96
CA GLY A 67 -4.29 -7.49 -16.80
C GLY A 67 -3.01 -8.32 -16.99
N ALA A 68 -2.08 -8.21 -16.05
CA ALA A 68 -0.76 -8.85 -16.10
C ALA A 68 -0.75 -10.33 -15.63
N GLY A 69 -1.90 -10.93 -15.30
CA GLY A 69 -1.97 -12.35 -14.90
C GLY A 69 -1.18 -12.69 -13.63
N ALA A 70 -1.02 -11.74 -12.71
CA ALA A 70 -0.20 -11.85 -11.50
C ALA A 70 1.29 -12.13 -11.77
N ASP A 71 1.81 -11.73 -12.94
CA ASP A 71 3.22 -11.81 -13.32
C ASP A 71 3.86 -10.41 -13.27
N PRO A 72 4.77 -10.13 -12.31
CA PRO A 72 5.44 -8.83 -12.19
C PRO A 72 6.30 -8.48 -13.41
N GLU A 73 6.84 -9.48 -14.12
CA GLU A 73 7.63 -9.22 -15.31
C GLU A 73 6.78 -8.63 -16.46
N VAL A 74 5.54 -9.11 -16.60
CA VAL A 74 4.57 -8.51 -17.53
C VAL A 74 4.24 -7.07 -17.14
N GLY A 75 4.02 -6.83 -15.84
CA GLY A 75 3.77 -5.47 -15.30
C GLY A 75 4.94 -4.51 -15.54
N ARG A 76 6.17 -4.98 -15.33
CA ARG A 76 7.39 -4.22 -15.57
C ARG A 76 7.53 -3.83 -17.05
N ARG A 77 7.41 -4.81 -17.95
CA ARG A 77 7.48 -4.56 -19.41
C ARG A 77 6.40 -3.60 -19.88
N ALA A 78 5.17 -3.79 -19.40
CA ALA A 78 4.07 -2.91 -19.72
C ALA A 78 4.37 -1.44 -19.37
N ALA A 79 4.96 -1.19 -18.20
CA ALA A 79 5.37 0.15 -17.80
C ALA A 79 6.58 0.67 -18.59
N GLU A 80 7.55 -0.19 -18.91
CA GLU A 80 8.72 0.18 -19.72
C GLU A 80 8.35 0.54 -21.16
N ASP A 81 7.42 -0.22 -21.77
CA ASP A 81 6.94 0.03 -23.13
C ASP A 81 6.18 1.38 -23.25
N HIS A 82 5.57 1.84 -22.13
CA HIS A 82 4.83 3.11 -22.07
C HIS A 82 5.55 4.21 -21.28
N LYS A 83 6.85 4.07 -21.15
CA LYS A 83 7.66 4.98 -20.33
C LYS A 83 7.54 6.44 -20.77
N ASP A 84 7.46 6.73 -22.07
CA ASP A 84 7.38 8.09 -22.59
C ASP A 84 6.02 8.75 -22.23
N GLU A 85 4.94 7.97 -22.22
CA GLU A 85 3.62 8.42 -21.76
C GLU A 85 3.62 8.69 -20.26
N ILE A 86 4.25 7.80 -19.48
CA ILE A 86 4.40 7.96 -18.02
C ILE A 86 5.26 9.21 -17.72
N GLU A 87 6.35 9.41 -18.45
CA GLU A 87 7.21 10.58 -18.29
C GLU A 87 6.44 11.88 -18.57
N GLU A 88 5.63 11.93 -19.62
CA GLU A 88 4.85 13.13 -19.98
C GLU A 88 3.83 13.50 -18.90
N VAL A 89 3.13 12.51 -18.33
CA VAL A 89 2.15 12.80 -17.27
C VAL A 89 2.79 13.15 -15.93
N LEU A 90 4.04 12.75 -15.68
CA LEU A 90 4.78 13.08 -14.45
C LEU A 90 5.54 14.39 -14.55
N LYS A 91 5.71 14.95 -15.75
CA LYS A 91 6.50 16.13 -15.99
C LYS A 91 6.00 17.34 -15.18
N GLY A 92 6.93 18.07 -14.63
CA GLY A 92 6.66 19.25 -13.80
C GLY A 92 6.17 18.97 -12.38
N ALA A 93 6.14 17.71 -11.96
CA ALA A 93 5.86 17.39 -10.56
C ALA A 93 7.05 17.71 -9.66
N ASP A 94 6.80 18.35 -8.51
CA ASP A 94 7.77 18.55 -7.44
C ASP A 94 7.84 17.29 -6.54
N MET A 95 6.69 16.60 -6.37
CA MET A 95 6.54 15.38 -5.60
C MET A 95 5.67 14.36 -6.34
N VAL A 96 6.05 13.10 -6.27
CA VAL A 96 5.27 11.98 -6.82
C VAL A 96 5.11 10.91 -5.76
N PHE A 97 3.86 10.62 -5.42
CA PHE A 97 3.50 9.42 -4.66
C PHE A 97 3.26 8.25 -5.63
N VAL A 98 3.89 7.12 -5.35
CA VAL A 98 3.68 5.87 -6.07
C VAL A 98 2.98 4.89 -5.14
N THR A 99 1.69 4.61 -5.40
CA THR A 99 0.89 3.71 -4.57
C THR A 99 0.53 2.44 -5.31
N ALA A 100 0.73 1.30 -4.65
CA ALA A 100 0.45 -0.02 -5.21
C ALA A 100 0.13 -1.04 -4.11
N GLY A 101 -0.67 -2.05 -4.45
CA GLY A 101 -0.73 -3.28 -3.69
C GLY A 101 0.32 -4.26 -4.22
N GLU A 102 1.31 -4.58 -3.37
CA GLU A 102 2.40 -5.48 -3.74
C GLU A 102 1.98 -6.95 -3.78
N GLY A 103 2.70 -7.76 -4.56
CA GLY A 103 2.41 -9.19 -4.72
C GLY A 103 1.51 -9.52 -5.92
N GLY A 104 1.01 -8.50 -6.63
CA GLY A 104 0.33 -8.63 -7.92
C GLY A 104 1.31 -8.58 -9.11
N GLY A 105 0.78 -8.50 -10.33
CA GLY A 105 1.59 -8.34 -11.55
C GLY A 105 1.90 -6.88 -11.84
N THR A 106 0.87 -6.10 -12.16
CA THR A 106 1.00 -4.72 -12.64
C THR A 106 1.63 -3.80 -11.62
N GLY A 107 1.12 -3.80 -10.36
CA GLY A 107 1.64 -2.96 -9.28
C GLY A 107 3.09 -3.28 -8.96
N THR A 108 3.37 -4.55 -8.63
CA THR A 108 4.69 -5.03 -8.23
C THR A 108 5.77 -4.80 -9.29
N GLY A 109 5.43 -5.00 -10.57
CA GLY A 109 6.37 -4.80 -11.67
C GLY A 109 6.48 -3.36 -12.13
N GLY A 110 5.35 -2.64 -12.19
CA GLY A 110 5.29 -1.29 -12.76
C GLY A 110 5.70 -0.18 -11.80
N ALA A 111 5.43 -0.33 -10.48
CA ALA A 111 5.75 0.72 -9.50
C ALA A 111 7.23 1.13 -9.47
N PRO A 112 8.21 0.20 -9.51
CA PRO A 112 9.62 0.58 -9.59
C PRO A 112 9.96 1.38 -10.85
N VAL A 113 9.34 1.06 -11.99
CA VAL A 113 9.56 1.77 -13.26
C VAL A 113 9.06 3.21 -13.17
N VAL A 114 7.85 3.41 -12.68
CA VAL A 114 7.25 4.74 -12.48
C VAL A 114 8.09 5.56 -11.50
N ALA A 115 8.50 4.97 -10.38
CA ALA A 115 9.34 5.63 -9.39
C ALA A 115 10.69 6.09 -9.98
N GLN A 116 11.33 5.25 -10.80
CA GLN A 116 12.58 5.62 -11.49
C GLN A 116 12.38 6.79 -12.47
N ILE A 117 11.26 6.83 -13.18
CA ILE A 117 10.93 7.93 -14.09
C ILE A 117 10.74 9.22 -13.28
N ALA A 118 9.95 9.18 -12.20
CA ALA A 118 9.72 10.32 -11.33
C ALA A 118 11.02 10.90 -10.75
N ARG A 119 11.91 10.05 -10.24
CA ARG A 119 13.23 10.47 -9.74
C ARG A 119 14.12 11.07 -10.83
N LYS A 120 14.11 10.52 -12.05
CA LYS A 120 14.86 11.08 -13.19
C LYS A 120 14.37 12.48 -13.57
N LEU A 121 13.09 12.76 -13.39
CA LEU A 121 12.50 14.08 -13.57
C LEU A 121 12.85 15.08 -12.45
N GLY A 122 13.46 14.60 -11.35
CA GLY A 122 13.86 15.41 -10.20
C GLY A 122 12.77 15.60 -9.14
N ALA A 123 11.64 14.89 -9.28
CA ALA A 123 10.58 14.90 -8.29
C ALA A 123 10.99 14.13 -7.04
N LEU A 124 10.63 14.63 -5.85
CA LEU A 124 10.70 13.84 -4.62
C LEU A 124 9.74 12.65 -4.76
N THR A 125 10.27 11.43 -4.72
CA THR A 125 9.50 10.22 -5.02
C THR A 125 9.30 9.38 -3.77
N ILE A 126 8.03 9.26 -3.36
CA ILE A 126 7.64 8.52 -2.15
C ILE A 126 6.76 7.32 -2.55
N GLY A 127 7.22 6.12 -2.24
CA GLY A 127 6.41 4.92 -2.36
C GLY A 127 5.54 4.72 -1.11
N VAL A 128 4.24 4.48 -1.29
CA VAL A 128 3.31 4.11 -0.21
C VAL A 128 2.57 2.87 -0.66
N VAL A 129 2.98 1.70 -0.18
CA VAL A 129 2.51 0.42 -0.72
C VAL A 129 2.08 -0.54 0.38
N THR A 130 1.21 -1.48 0.04
CA THR A 130 0.77 -2.51 0.97
C THR A 130 1.43 -3.85 0.69
N ARG A 131 1.78 -4.57 1.76
CA ARG A 131 2.14 -5.98 1.72
C ARG A 131 0.88 -6.83 1.83
N PRO A 132 0.70 -7.87 1.00
CA PRO A 132 -0.53 -8.67 1.00
C PRO A 132 -0.80 -9.36 2.33
N PHE A 133 -2.06 -9.66 2.60
CA PHE A 133 -2.45 -10.49 3.74
C PHE A 133 -1.88 -11.91 3.63
N SER A 134 -1.56 -12.53 4.75
CA SER A 134 -1.03 -13.89 4.79
C SER A 134 -1.96 -14.93 4.15
N PHE A 135 -3.28 -14.73 4.21
CA PHE A 135 -4.26 -15.61 3.57
C PHE A 135 -4.25 -15.55 2.04
N GLU A 136 -3.68 -14.49 1.43
CA GLU A 136 -3.51 -14.38 -0.03
C GLU A 136 -2.44 -15.34 -0.58
N GLY A 137 -1.68 -15.97 0.29
CA GLY A 137 -0.78 -17.07 -0.02
C GLY A 137 0.69 -16.69 -0.15
N LYS A 138 1.55 -17.66 0.15
CA LYS A 138 3.02 -17.48 0.21
C LYS A 138 3.64 -17.00 -1.11
N ARG A 139 3.10 -17.43 -2.26
CA ARG A 139 3.60 -17.00 -3.56
C ARG A 139 3.47 -15.48 -3.69
N ARG A 140 2.29 -14.94 -3.35
CA ARG A 140 2.00 -13.52 -3.42
C ARG A 140 2.87 -12.71 -2.44
N GLY A 141 3.05 -13.22 -1.22
CA GLY A 141 3.97 -12.64 -0.25
C GLY A 141 5.43 -12.57 -0.74
N ASN A 142 5.94 -13.65 -1.33
CA ASN A 142 7.31 -13.67 -1.87
C ASN A 142 7.47 -12.70 -3.07
N GLN A 143 6.48 -12.59 -3.93
CA GLN A 143 6.48 -11.63 -5.04
C GLN A 143 6.49 -10.19 -4.50
N ALA A 144 5.71 -9.92 -3.44
CA ALA A 144 5.68 -8.62 -2.78
C ALA A 144 7.05 -8.22 -2.23
N GLU A 145 7.75 -9.12 -1.55
CA GLU A 145 9.09 -8.83 -1.01
C GLU A 145 10.11 -8.47 -2.10
N VAL A 146 10.06 -9.15 -3.24
CA VAL A 146 10.91 -8.82 -4.39
C VAL A 146 10.58 -7.43 -4.93
N GLY A 147 9.28 -7.12 -5.14
CA GLY A 147 8.83 -5.82 -5.63
C GLY A 147 9.18 -4.68 -4.67
N ILE A 148 8.93 -4.87 -3.38
CA ILE A 148 9.27 -3.91 -2.32
C ILE A 148 10.76 -3.57 -2.32
N ASN A 149 11.64 -4.57 -2.49
CA ASN A 149 13.08 -4.33 -2.54
C ASN A 149 13.48 -3.51 -3.78
N LEU A 150 12.91 -3.83 -4.96
CA LEU A 150 13.15 -3.06 -6.18
C LEU A 150 12.60 -1.63 -6.08
N LEU A 151 11.43 -1.46 -5.48
CA LEU A 151 10.82 -0.15 -5.28
C LEU A 151 11.62 0.69 -4.28
N ARG A 152 12.17 0.09 -3.22
CA ARG A 152 13.04 0.77 -2.24
C ARG A 152 14.26 1.40 -2.90
N GLU A 153 14.86 0.72 -3.85
CA GLU A 153 16.02 1.25 -4.61
C GLU A 153 15.60 2.36 -5.60
N SER A 154 14.32 2.38 -5.98
CA SER A 154 13.78 3.28 -6.99
C SER A 154 13.16 4.57 -6.42
N CYS A 155 12.77 4.60 -5.14
CA CYS A 155 12.19 5.75 -4.44
C CYS A 155 13.23 6.53 -3.62
N ASP A 156 12.88 7.74 -3.18
CA ASP A 156 13.59 8.46 -2.12
C ASP A 156 13.22 7.91 -0.75
N THR A 157 11.93 7.68 -0.55
CA THR A 157 11.35 7.10 0.67
C THR A 157 10.33 6.03 0.31
N LEU A 158 10.32 4.92 1.03
CA LEU A 158 9.34 3.85 0.87
C LEU A 158 8.66 3.53 2.20
N ILE A 159 7.35 3.74 2.24
CA ILE A 159 6.46 3.34 3.34
C ILE A 159 5.79 2.03 2.94
N VAL A 160 5.99 0.98 3.73
CA VAL A 160 5.38 -0.33 3.50
C VAL A 160 4.39 -0.63 4.61
N ILE A 161 3.15 -0.86 4.24
CA ILE A 161 2.04 -1.13 5.15
C ILE A 161 1.76 -2.64 5.16
N PRO A 162 1.99 -3.34 6.28
CA PRO A 162 1.72 -4.77 6.36
C PRO A 162 0.23 -5.00 6.64
N ASN A 163 -0.52 -5.51 5.63
CA ASN A 163 -1.96 -5.71 5.76
C ASN A 163 -2.36 -6.60 6.94
N ASP A 164 -1.55 -7.59 7.30
CA ASP A 164 -1.82 -8.44 8.47
C ASP A 164 -1.93 -7.65 9.79
N ARG A 165 -1.30 -6.48 9.88
CA ARG A 165 -1.39 -5.60 11.05
C ARG A 165 -2.74 -4.88 11.14
N LEU A 166 -3.40 -4.66 10.02
CA LEU A 166 -4.73 -4.07 9.98
C LEU A 166 -5.78 -4.95 10.65
N LEU A 167 -5.58 -6.28 10.58
CA LEU A 167 -6.45 -7.23 11.28
C LEU A 167 -6.35 -7.14 12.82
N GLN A 168 -5.30 -6.49 13.33
CA GLN A 168 -5.12 -6.28 14.77
C GLN A 168 -5.80 -4.99 15.26
N LEU A 169 -6.11 -4.07 14.32
CA LEU A 169 -6.80 -2.81 14.61
C LEU A 169 -8.33 -2.96 14.59
N GLY A 170 -8.85 -3.97 13.88
CA GLY A 170 -10.27 -4.24 13.73
C GLY A 170 -10.84 -5.23 14.74
N ASP A 171 -12.16 -5.26 14.85
CA ASP A 171 -12.89 -6.27 15.62
C ASP A 171 -12.77 -7.65 14.95
N ALA A 172 -12.91 -8.72 15.75
CA ALA A 172 -12.80 -10.11 15.27
C ALA A 172 -13.83 -10.52 14.18
N ALA A 173 -14.80 -9.64 13.86
CA ALA A 173 -15.86 -9.85 12.89
C ALA A 173 -15.69 -9.05 11.58
N VAL A 174 -14.47 -8.55 11.28
CA VAL A 174 -14.20 -7.79 10.06
C VAL A 174 -14.43 -8.64 8.81
N SER A 175 -15.23 -8.14 7.87
CA SER A 175 -15.42 -8.81 6.59
C SER A 175 -14.18 -8.67 5.70
N LEU A 176 -14.04 -9.56 4.70
CA LEU A 176 -12.96 -9.47 3.72
C LEU A 176 -12.94 -8.12 2.99
N MET A 177 -14.12 -7.60 2.64
CA MET A 177 -14.25 -6.29 1.98
C MET A 177 -13.80 -5.15 2.88
N ASP A 178 -14.12 -5.21 4.17
CA ASP A 178 -13.71 -4.19 5.12
C ASP A 178 -12.19 -4.24 5.37
N ALA A 179 -11.59 -5.43 5.38
CA ALA A 179 -10.13 -5.58 5.49
C ALA A 179 -9.39 -4.90 4.31
N PHE A 180 -9.87 -5.09 3.06
CA PHE A 180 -9.29 -4.39 1.91
C PHE A 180 -9.56 -2.89 1.94
N ARG A 181 -10.77 -2.48 2.35
CA ARG A 181 -11.09 -1.05 2.52
C ARG A 181 -10.18 -0.39 3.56
N SER A 182 -9.87 -1.07 4.67
CA SER A 182 -8.92 -0.57 5.66
C SER A 182 -7.51 -0.43 5.09
N ALA A 183 -7.09 -1.33 4.18
CA ALA A 183 -5.80 -1.18 3.50
C ALA A 183 -5.77 0.06 2.59
N ASP A 184 -6.84 0.30 1.82
CA ASP A 184 -6.96 1.50 0.98
C ASP A 184 -7.01 2.78 1.83
N GLU A 185 -7.67 2.75 2.99
CA GLU A 185 -7.75 3.87 3.93
C GLU A 185 -6.39 4.20 4.57
N VAL A 186 -5.57 3.21 4.88
CA VAL A 186 -4.22 3.46 5.41
C VAL A 186 -3.30 4.02 4.33
N LEU A 187 -3.44 3.58 3.06
CA LEU A 187 -2.73 4.20 1.93
C LEU A 187 -3.14 5.68 1.76
N LEU A 188 -4.45 5.98 1.84
CA LEU A 188 -4.95 7.36 1.87
C LEU A 188 -4.30 8.16 2.99
N ASN A 189 -4.37 7.67 4.23
CA ASN A 189 -3.83 8.38 5.39
C ASN A 189 -2.32 8.64 5.26
N GLY A 190 -1.56 7.72 4.63
CA GLY A 190 -0.14 7.89 4.35
C GLY A 190 0.15 9.01 3.37
N VAL A 191 -0.64 9.12 2.31
CA VAL A 191 -0.52 10.20 1.33
C VAL A 191 -1.04 11.51 1.92
N GLN A 192 -2.21 11.48 2.57
CA GLN A 192 -2.85 12.64 3.17
C GLN A 192 -2.00 13.27 4.26
N GLY A 193 -1.42 12.49 5.16
CA GLY A 193 -0.61 12.98 6.27
C GLY A 193 0.62 13.79 5.83
N ILE A 194 1.12 13.55 4.62
CA ILE A 194 2.21 14.35 4.04
C ILE A 194 1.65 15.51 3.21
N THR A 195 0.64 15.25 2.40
CA THR A 195 0.07 16.24 1.48
C THR A 195 -0.57 17.40 2.22
N ASP A 196 -1.37 17.11 3.24
CA ASP A 196 -2.08 18.14 4.02
C ASP A 196 -1.11 19.11 4.72
N LEU A 197 0.05 18.64 5.17
CA LEU A 197 1.08 19.49 5.76
C LEU A 197 1.59 20.56 4.79
N ILE A 198 1.61 20.27 3.49
CA ILE A 198 2.14 21.14 2.45
C ILE A 198 1.04 22.02 1.85
N THR A 199 -0.17 21.48 1.69
CA THR A 199 -1.24 22.10 0.90
C THR A 199 -2.33 22.74 1.73
N THR A 200 -2.51 22.33 2.99
CA THR A 200 -3.60 22.79 3.86
C THR A 200 -3.07 23.75 4.90
N PRO A 201 -3.59 24.98 4.95
CA PRO A 201 -3.18 25.94 6.00
C PRO A 201 -3.55 25.44 7.39
N GLY A 202 -2.58 25.52 8.30
CA GLY A 202 -2.75 25.17 9.71
C GLY A 202 -2.26 26.29 10.64
N LEU A 203 -2.25 26.01 11.93
CA LEU A 203 -1.63 26.92 12.94
C LEU A 203 -0.11 26.95 12.82
N ILE A 204 0.48 25.79 12.47
CA ILE A 204 1.90 25.62 12.22
C ILE A 204 2.03 25.00 10.83
N ASN A 205 2.57 25.77 9.91
CA ASN A 205 2.70 25.35 8.51
C ASN A 205 4.10 24.79 8.25
N VAL A 206 4.17 23.75 7.41
CA VAL A 206 5.40 23.12 6.94
C VAL A 206 5.55 23.45 5.46
N ASP A 207 6.70 23.87 5.03
CA ASP A 207 6.97 24.08 3.62
C ASP A 207 7.45 22.78 2.93
N PHE A 208 7.40 22.78 1.60
CA PHE A 208 7.82 21.61 0.81
C PHE A 208 9.32 21.28 1.01
N ALA A 209 10.17 22.30 1.23
CA ALA A 209 11.61 22.09 1.41
C ALA A 209 11.91 21.35 2.72
N ASP A 210 11.14 21.61 3.76
CA ASP A 210 11.24 20.90 5.04
C ASP A 210 10.90 19.42 4.86
N VAL A 211 9.76 19.12 4.24
CA VAL A 211 9.36 17.72 3.93
C VAL A 211 10.44 17.04 3.07
N LYS A 212 10.95 17.73 2.04
CA LYS A 212 12.01 17.22 1.19
C LYS A 212 13.29 16.91 1.96
N SER A 213 13.65 17.73 2.94
CA SER A 213 14.87 17.53 3.75
C SER A 213 14.86 16.23 4.56
N VAL A 214 13.68 15.80 5.03
CA VAL A 214 13.49 14.57 5.81
C VAL A 214 13.29 13.35 4.92
N MET A 215 12.61 13.52 3.77
CA MET A 215 12.19 12.40 2.93
C MET A 215 13.17 12.07 1.79
N SER A 216 14.05 12.99 1.40
CA SER A 216 14.97 12.76 0.28
C SER A 216 16.05 11.74 0.64
N GLY A 217 16.08 10.60 -0.08
CA GLY A 217 17.05 9.54 0.14
C GLY A 217 16.95 8.82 1.49
N ALA A 218 15.81 8.95 2.18
CA ALA A 218 15.60 8.38 3.51
C ALA A 218 15.43 6.84 3.51
N GLY A 219 15.19 6.23 2.34
CA GLY A 219 15.07 4.78 2.20
C GLY A 219 13.77 4.24 2.80
N SER A 220 13.84 3.33 3.78
CA SER A 220 12.64 2.80 4.43
C SER A 220 12.08 3.78 5.46
N ALA A 221 10.78 3.95 5.47
CA ALA A 221 10.05 4.70 6.49
C ALA A 221 8.93 3.86 7.11
N LEU A 222 8.61 4.19 8.34
CA LEU A 222 7.50 3.62 9.10
C LEU A 222 6.45 4.69 9.33
N MET A 223 5.19 4.28 9.35
CA MET A 223 4.07 5.18 9.59
C MET A 223 3.21 4.67 10.74
N GLY A 224 2.90 5.56 11.67
CA GLY A 224 1.93 5.34 12.74
C GLY A 224 0.81 6.35 12.66
N ILE A 225 -0.41 5.91 12.92
CA ILE A 225 -1.61 6.75 12.94
C ILE A 225 -2.35 6.49 14.23
N GLY A 226 -2.79 7.55 14.87
CA GLY A 226 -3.65 7.48 16.04
C GLY A 226 -4.70 8.58 16.00
N SER A 227 -5.89 8.28 16.51
CA SER A 227 -6.95 9.26 16.67
C SER A 227 -7.63 9.10 18.01
N ALA A 228 -8.10 10.21 18.58
CA ALA A 228 -8.83 10.22 19.84
C ALA A 228 -9.77 11.43 19.93
N ARG A 229 -10.77 11.28 20.81
CA ARG A 229 -11.80 12.31 21.09
C ARG A 229 -11.87 12.61 22.58
N GLY A 230 -12.42 13.77 22.90
CA GLY A 230 -12.70 14.19 24.28
C GLY A 230 -11.44 14.64 25.03
N GLU A 231 -11.48 14.54 26.37
CA GLU A 231 -10.40 15.03 27.23
C GLU A 231 -9.08 14.29 27.02
N GLY A 232 -7.98 15.05 26.84
CA GLY A 232 -6.65 14.51 26.55
C GLY A 232 -6.55 13.85 25.17
N ARG A 233 -7.38 14.24 24.22
CA ARG A 233 -7.46 13.66 22.87
C ARG A 233 -6.12 13.68 22.14
N SER A 234 -5.36 14.76 22.24
CA SER A 234 -4.07 14.91 21.55
C SER A 234 -2.99 13.96 22.08
N VAL A 235 -2.91 13.81 23.40
CA VAL A 235 -2.00 12.86 24.07
C VAL A 235 -2.36 11.42 23.70
N LYS A 236 -3.65 11.06 23.80
CA LYS A 236 -4.13 9.71 23.44
C LYS A 236 -3.91 9.39 21.97
N ALA A 237 -4.13 10.36 21.07
CA ALA A 237 -3.87 10.20 19.64
C ALA A 237 -2.37 10.00 19.38
N ALA A 238 -1.49 10.78 20.01
CA ALA A 238 -0.04 10.62 19.90
C ALA A 238 0.44 9.27 20.44
N GLU A 239 -0.02 8.86 21.63
CA GLU A 239 0.27 7.54 22.19
C GLU A 239 -0.18 6.40 21.26
N SER A 240 -1.38 6.52 20.69
CA SER A 240 -1.91 5.55 19.72
C SER A 240 -1.07 5.51 18.45
N ALA A 241 -0.62 6.67 17.94
CA ALA A 241 0.24 6.74 16.75
C ALA A 241 1.61 6.08 16.99
N ILE A 242 2.29 6.41 18.11
CA ILE A 242 3.60 5.85 18.48
C ILE A 242 3.53 4.33 18.72
N ASN A 243 2.42 3.85 19.27
CA ASN A 243 2.19 2.43 19.55
C ASN A 243 1.40 1.71 18.46
N SER A 244 1.18 2.36 17.33
CA SER A 244 0.42 1.79 16.21
C SER A 244 1.01 0.44 15.77
N PRO A 245 0.19 -0.60 15.57
CA PRO A 245 0.64 -1.88 15.01
C PRO A 245 1.26 -1.75 13.61
N LEU A 246 0.98 -0.66 12.90
CA LEU A 246 1.56 -0.35 11.58
C LEU A 246 3.06 -0.02 11.68
N LEU A 247 3.53 0.43 12.84
CA LEU A 247 4.95 0.56 13.14
C LEU A 247 5.51 -0.83 13.45
N GLU A 248 6.01 -1.54 12.43
CA GLU A 248 6.63 -2.88 12.60
C GLU A 248 7.90 -2.85 13.46
N ALA A 249 8.46 -1.67 13.73
CA ALA A 249 9.72 -1.49 14.44
C ALA A 249 9.65 -0.29 15.40
N SER A 250 10.69 -0.12 16.22
CA SER A 250 10.85 1.08 17.05
C SER A 250 11.23 2.29 16.19
N MET A 251 10.76 3.47 16.58
CA MET A 251 11.18 4.74 16.01
C MET A 251 12.56 5.20 16.49
N ASP A 252 13.15 4.53 17.50
CA ASP A 252 14.39 4.95 18.17
C ASP A 252 15.59 5.12 17.23
N GLY A 253 15.58 4.50 16.04
CA GLY A 253 16.64 4.61 15.04
C GLY A 253 16.32 5.54 13.88
N ALA A 254 15.21 6.28 13.93
CA ALA A 254 14.84 7.22 12.89
C ALA A 254 15.56 8.55 13.07
N HIS A 255 16.28 9.00 12.04
CA HIS A 255 16.94 10.33 12.04
C HIS A 255 16.04 11.44 11.50
N GLY A 256 14.95 11.10 10.85
CA GLY A 256 13.94 12.03 10.37
C GLY A 256 12.55 11.63 10.83
N VAL A 257 11.79 12.58 11.35
CA VAL A 257 10.39 12.37 11.75
C VAL A 257 9.54 13.48 11.18
N LEU A 258 8.47 13.10 10.49
CA LEU A 258 7.42 14.01 10.05
C LEU A 258 6.19 13.74 10.92
N LEU A 259 5.70 14.79 11.59
CA LEU A 259 4.57 14.74 12.49
C LEU A 259 3.45 15.65 11.98
N SER A 260 2.30 15.06 11.68
CA SER A 260 1.07 15.78 11.33
C SER A 260 0.06 15.65 12.46
N ILE A 261 -0.44 16.80 12.94
CA ILE A 261 -1.49 16.87 13.96
C ILE A 261 -2.70 17.56 13.32
N ALA A 262 -3.76 16.79 13.04
CA ALA A 262 -5.00 17.28 12.45
C ALA A 262 -6.10 17.35 13.50
N GLY A 263 -6.88 18.43 13.48
CA GLY A 263 -8.02 18.61 14.37
C GLY A 263 -8.91 19.76 13.90
N GLY A 264 -10.05 19.93 14.56
CA GLY A 264 -10.95 21.06 14.31
C GLY A 264 -10.33 22.40 14.67
N SER A 265 -11.04 23.48 14.38
CA SER A 265 -10.64 24.85 14.73
C SER A 265 -10.54 25.12 16.24
N ASP A 266 -11.00 24.19 17.06
CA ASP A 266 -10.87 24.19 18.52
C ASP A 266 -9.54 23.59 19.04
N LEU A 267 -8.66 23.10 18.15
CA LEU A 267 -7.37 22.52 18.52
C LEU A 267 -6.47 23.52 19.24
N GLY A 268 -6.13 23.23 20.49
CA GLY A 268 -5.39 24.13 21.36
C GLY A 268 -3.87 23.99 21.23
N LEU A 269 -3.12 25.08 21.45
CA LEU A 269 -1.66 25.08 21.42
C LEU A 269 -1.05 24.12 22.46
N PHE A 270 -1.66 23.99 23.64
CA PHE A 270 -1.20 23.07 24.67
C PHE A 270 -1.36 21.62 24.23
N GLU A 271 -2.48 21.28 23.57
CA GLU A 271 -2.72 19.96 23.02
C GLU A 271 -1.66 19.59 21.97
N ILE A 272 -1.31 20.53 21.09
CA ILE A 272 -0.26 20.36 20.08
C ILE A 272 1.09 20.10 20.74
N ASN A 273 1.44 20.91 21.76
CA ASN A 273 2.72 20.79 22.45
C ASN A 273 2.86 19.44 23.20
N GLU A 274 1.81 18.99 23.87
CA GLU A 274 1.81 17.70 24.58
C GLU A 274 1.99 16.54 23.61
N ALA A 275 1.26 16.53 22.48
CA ALA A 275 1.40 15.50 21.46
C ALA A 275 2.80 15.50 20.83
N ALA A 276 3.34 16.68 20.49
CA ALA A 276 4.66 16.81 19.90
C ALA A 276 5.77 16.35 20.86
N SER A 277 5.67 16.68 22.16
CA SER A 277 6.63 16.25 23.18
C SER A 277 6.69 14.73 23.31
N LEU A 278 5.54 14.06 23.29
CA LEU A 278 5.48 12.59 23.34
C LEU A 278 6.17 11.93 22.13
N VAL A 279 5.95 12.47 20.94
CA VAL A 279 6.59 11.95 19.71
C VAL A 279 8.10 12.21 19.77
N GLN A 280 8.52 13.37 20.28
CA GLN A 280 9.92 13.70 20.44
C GLN A 280 10.64 12.77 21.43
N GLU A 281 10.00 12.40 22.52
CA GLU A 281 10.54 11.44 23.51
C GLU A 281 10.69 10.03 22.93
N ALA A 282 9.84 9.66 21.95
CA ALA A 282 9.86 8.36 21.30
C ALA A 282 10.83 8.26 20.10
N ALA A 283 11.32 9.39 19.60
CA ALA A 283 12.26 9.49 18.48
C ALA A 283 13.71 9.46 18.96
N HIS A 284 14.65 9.28 18.01
CA HIS A 284 16.09 9.40 18.32
C HIS A 284 16.42 10.81 18.83
N ILE A 285 17.37 10.91 19.77
CA ILE A 285 17.73 12.20 20.41
C ILE A 285 18.25 13.26 19.41
N GLU A 286 18.84 12.82 18.30
CA GLU A 286 19.34 13.68 17.22
C GLU A 286 18.39 13.72 16.00
N ALA A 287 17.16 13.21 16.13
CA ALA A 287 16.22 13.19 15.02
C ALA A 287 15.82 14.61 14.59
N ASN A 288 15.82 14.85 13.29
CA ASN A 288 15.21 16.04 12.72
C ASN A 288 13.69 15.86 12.68
N ILE A 289 13.01 16.53 13.59
CA ILE A 289 11.55 16.44 13.73
C ILE A 289 10.91 17.66 13.08
N ILE A 290 10.16 17.43 12.01
CA ILE A 290 9.34 18.43 11.35
C ILE A 290 7.89 18.17 11.73
N PHE A 291 7.25 19.15 12.32
CA PHE A 291 5.86 19.02 12.70
C PHE A 291 5.01 20.16 12.16
N GLY A 292 3.79 19.84 11.81
CA GLY A 292 2.80 20.80 11.38
C GLY A 292 1.41 20.43 11.86
N THR A 293 0.52 21.42 11.77
CA THR A 293 -0.88 21.24 12.16
C THR A 293 -1.78 21.46 10.96
N VAL A 294 -2.85 20.68 10.89
CA VAL A 294 -3.86 20.78 9.85
C VAL A 294 -5.20 21.07 10.52
N ILE A 295 -5.87 22.11 10.08
CA ILE A 295 -7.21 22.45 10.58
C ILE A 295 -8.22 21.82 9.63
N ASP A 296 -8.98 20.83 10.14
CA ASP A 296 -10.04 20.12 9.45
C ASP A 296 -11.28 20.01 10.34
N ASP A 297 -12.21 20.94 10.14
CA ASP A 297 -13.46 20.99 10.91
C ASP A 297 -14.37 19.78 10.68
N SER A 298 -14.11 18.95 9.65
CA SER A 298 -14.85 17.71 9.43
C SER A 298 -14.55 16.64 10.49
N LEU A 299 -13.41 16.75 11.20
CA LEU A 299 -13.05 15.87 12.32
C LEU A 299 -13.88 16.16 13.59
N GLY A 300 -14.51 17.35 13.71
CA GLY A 300 -15.25 17.74 14.89
C GLY A 300 -14.34 17.79 16.12
N ASP A 301 -14.64 17.00 17.15
CA ASP A 301 -13.85 16.91 18.38
C ASP A 301 -12.71 15.89 18.34
N GLU A 302 -12.49 15.24 17.17
CA GLU A 302 -11.41 14.28 16.98
C GLU A 302 -10.08 14.98 16.68
N VAL A 303 -9.02 14.49 17.30
CA VAL A 303 -7.64 14.80 16.91
C VAL A 303 -7.01 13.57 16.31
N ARG A 304 -6.39 13.75 15.14
CA ARG A 304 -5.64 12.70 14.44
C ARG A 304 -4.16 13.07 14.43
N VAL A 305 -3.34 12.12 14.81
CA VAL A 305 -1.87 12.24 14.78
C VAL A 305 -1.31 11.22 13.81
N THR A 306 -0.55 11.70 12.82
CA THR A 306 0.18 10.86 11.89
C THR A 306 1.67 11.09 12.08
N VAL A 307 2.41 10.02 12.34
CA VAL A 307 3.86 10.05 12.52
C VAL A 307 4.50 9.22 11.41
N ILE A 308 5.46 9.81 10.70
CA ILE A 308 6.26 9.11 9.70
C ILE A 308 7.72 9.20 10.14
N ALA A 309 8.30 8.05 10.49
CA ALA A 309 9.68 7.92 10.93
C ALA A 309 10.52 7.37 9.77
N ALA A 310 11.60 8.06 9.41
CA ALA A 310 12.41 7.78 8.23
C ALA A 310 13.91 7.90 8.55
N GLY A 311 14.77 7.43 7.63
CA GLY A 311 16.22 7.57 7.77
C GLY A 311 16.81 6.67 8.85
N PHE A 312 16.64 5.36 8.76
CA PHE A 312 17.20 4.40 9.71
C PHE A 312 18.66 4.04 9.34
N ASP A 313 19.59 4.09 10.28
CA ASP A 313 21.05 3.88 10.10
C ASP A 313 21.43 2.57 9.40
N SER A 314 20.64 1.52 9.60
CA SER A 314 20.89 0.20 9.03
C SER A 314 20.18 -0.04 7.69
N GLY A 315 19.55 0.99 7.12
CA GLY A 315 18.69 0.86 5.93
C GLY A 315 17.39 0.08 6.15
N ALA A 316 17.21 -0.53 7.31
CA ALA A 316 15.97 -1.20 7.70
C ALA A 316 15.75 -1.03 9.22
N PRO A 317 14.53 -0.68 9.65
CA PRO A 317 14.21 -0.54 11.07
C PRO A 317 14.31 -1.89 11.80
N SER A 318 14.80 -1.88 13.04
CA SER A 318 14.87 -3.08 13.87
C SER A 318 13.46 -3.52 14.29
N ARG A 319 13.08 -4.76 13.93
CA ARG A 319 11.74 -5.31 14.20
C ARG A 319 11.46 -5.38 15.70
N ARG A 320 10.32 -4.87 16.13
CA ARG A 320 9.77 -5.14 17.45
C ARG A 320 9.37 -6.61 17.53
N THR A 321 9.97 -7.38 18.46
CA THR A 321 9.49 -8.70 18.83
C THR A 321 8.29 -8.51 19.75
N PHE A 322 7.08 -8.65 19.22
CA PHE A 322 5.89 -8.76 20.06
C PHE A 322 5.90 -10.14 20.71
N GLU A 323 6.20 -10.21 22.00
CA GLU A 323 5.88 -11.39 22.78
C GLU A 323 4.35 -11.56 22.80
N PRO A 324 3.83 -12.74 22.39
CA PRO A 324 2.39 -12.98 22.49
C PRO A 324 2.03 -12.93 23.99
N ALA A 325 1.11 -12.04 24.35
CA ALA A 325 0.57 -11.96 25.71
C ALA A 325 0.12 -13.35 26.14
N ASN A 326 0.82 -13.89 27.13
CA ASN A 326 0.60 -15.19 27.71
C ASN A 326 -0.82 -15.24 28.27
N ARG A 327 -1.75 -15.87 27.54
CA ARG A 327 -3.08 -16.20 28.09
C ARG A 327 -2.85 -17.16 29.22
N GLY A 328 -3.01 -16.66 30.46
CA GLY A 328 -2.88 -17.38 31.69
C GLY A 328 -3.61 -18.72 31.66
N THR A 329 -2.87 -19.79 31.75
CA THR A 329 -3.36 -21.11 32.11
C THR A 329 -3.80 -21.04 33.55
N ILE A 330 -5.10 -21.16 33.75
CA ILE A 330 -5.74 -21.37 35.04
C ILE A 330 -5.20 -22.68 35.61
N GLY A 331 -4.81 -22.60 36.86
CA GLY A 331 -4.05 -23.60 37.58
C GLY A 331 -4.68 -24.96 37.73
N SER A 332 -3.83 -25.95 37.90
CA SER A 332 -4.12 -27.09 38.79
C SER A 332 -2.92 -27.27 39.70
N ALA A 333 -3.18 -27.02 40.98
CA ALA A 333 -2.28 -27.36 42.08
C ALA A 333 -2.30 -28.87 42.30
N ARG A 334 -1.17 -29.51 42.49
CA ARG A 334 -0.84 -30.29 43.68
C ARG A 334 0.40 -31.15 43.54
N ALA A 335 1.22 -30.98 44.56
CA ALA A 335 1.98 -31.95 45.30
C ALA A 335 3.23 -32.58 44.65
N GLY A 336 4.32 -32.28 45.19
CA GLY A 336 5.02 -33.07 46.25
C GLY A 336 6.43 -33.32 45.79
N GLU A 337 7.28 -32.79 46.51
CA GLU A 337 8.36 -33.29 47.37
C GLU A 337 9.68 -33.74 46.72
N VAL A 338 10.69 -32.99 47.06
CA VAL A 338 11.92 -33.34 47.76
C VAL A 338 13.06 -34.07 47.03
N ALA A 339 14.17 -33.38 47.07
CA ALA A 339 15.51 -33.86 47.44
C ALA A 339 16.57 -34.03 46.35
N GLN A 340 17.55 -33.20 46.56
CA GLN A 340 18.99 -33.46 46.75
C GLN A 340 19.91 -33.50 45.52
N SER A 341 20.65 -32.42 45.50
CA SER A 341 22.10 -32.29 45.32
C SER A 341 22.93 -33.56 45.06
N ARG A 342 23.79 -33.53 44.08
CA ARG A 342 25.24 -33.70 44.25
C ARG A 342 26.06 -33.44 42.99
N THR A 343 27.04 -32.63 43.20
CA THR A 343 28.30 -32.36 42.56
C THR A 343 29.06 -33.54 41.93
N SER A 344 29.78 -33.27 40.86
CA SER A 344 31.25 -33.44 40.61
C SER A 344 31.44 -33.79 39.16
N GLU A 345 32.12 -32.96 38.38
CA GLU A 345 33.55 -32.84 38.07
C GLU A 345 34.17 -34.07 37.43
N VAL A 346 34.94 -33.76 36.40
CA VAL A 346 36.23 -34.29 35.90
C VAL A 346 36.24 -35.04 34.58
N ALA A 347 36.83 -34.33 33.65
CA ALA A 347 37.97 -34.61 32.76
C ALA A 347 37.92 -35.65 31.63
N ALA A 348 38.20 -35.12 30.47
CA ALA A 348 39.24 -35.44 29.47
C ALA A 348 39.47 -36.90 29.05
N SER A 349 39.40 -37.22 27.79
CA SER A 349 40.55 -37.47 26.89
C SER A 349 40.19 -38.23 25.61
N SER A 350 40.60 -37.65 24.53
CA SER A 350 41.28 -38.16 23.34
C SER A 350 41.15 -39.61 22.88
N ARG A 351 40.89 -39.78 21.61
CA ARG A 351 41.63 -40.54 20.54
C ARG A 351 40.65 -41.10 19.53
N SER A 352 40.73 -40.59 18.33
CA SER A 352 41.29 -41.12 17.08
C SER A 352 41.11 -42.62 16.87
N GLU A 353 40.45 -42.98 15.78
CA GLU A 353 41.02 -43.85 14.74
C GLU A 353 39.92 -44.33 13.73
N THR A 354 40.24 -44.04 12.49
CA THR A 354 40.26 -44.84 11.29
C THR A 354 38.95 -45.33 10.66
N LEU A 355 38.76 -44.85 9.42
CA LEU A 355 38.06 -45.47 8.32
C LEU A 355 38.58 -46.89 8.01
N PRO A 356 37.81 -47.77 7.37
CA PRO A 356 38.05 -47.94 5.96
C PRO A 356 36.82 -48.10 5.04
N ALA A 357 37.14 -47.91 3.81
CA ALA A 357 36.55 -47.87 2.53
C ALA A 357 35.76 -49.10 2.03
N ALA A 358 34.90 -48.76 1.02
CA ALA A 358 34.64 -49.51 -0.19
C ALA A 358 33.59 -50.64 -0.19
N SER A 359 32.52 -50.40 -0.94
CA SER A 359 32.18 -51.19 -2.14
C SER A 359 30.91 -50.67 -2.84
N GLN A 360 31.06 -50.26 -4.09
CA GLN A 360 30.04 -50.28 -5.16
C GLN A 360 30.16 -51.66 -5.87
N PRO A 361 29.35 -51.98 -6.89
CA PRO A 361 28.02 -51.54 -7.35
C PRO A 361 27.09 -52.74 -7.67
N VAL A 362 25.78 -52.51 -7.87
CA VAL A 362 24.98 -53.36 -8.81
C VAL A 362 23.92 -52.48 -9.50
N SER A 363 24.10 -52.50 -10.80
CA SER A 363 23.21 -52.03 -11.86
C SER A 363 22.01 -52.98 -12.01
N THR A 364 20.79 -52.42 -12.13
CA THR A 364 19.75 -53.06 -12.95
C THR A 364 18.94 -52.01 -13.69
N ARG A 365 19.06 -52.08 -14.98
CA ARG A 365 18.22 -51.49 -16.02
C ARG A 365 16.75 -51.87 -15.82
N GLY A 366 15.85 -50.93 -15.91
CA GLY A 366 14.43 -51.12 -16.07
C GLY A 366 13.89 -50.12 -17.08
N ALA A 367 13.42 -50.62 -18.17
CA ALA A 367 13.05 -50.03 -19.44
C ALA A 367 11.91 -48.99 -19.36
N VAL A 368 12.03 -48.00 -20.25
CA VAL A 368 11.02 -47.03 -20.69
C VAL A 368 10.05 -47.79 -21.64
N PRO A 369 8.74 -47.57 -21.58
CA PRO A 369 7.87 -47.76 -22.73
C PRO A 369 7.49 -46.42 -23.36
N SER A 370 7.95 -46.24 -24.57
CA SER A 370 7.45 -45.32 -25.58
C SER A 370 6.03 -45.73 -25.96
N TYR A 371 5.12 -44.78 -26.00
CA TYR A 371 3.82 -44.98 -26.64
C TYR A 371 3.75 -44.10 -27.89
N ARG A 372 3.90 -44.76 -29.02
CA ARG A 372 3.58 -44.27 -30.38
C ARG A 372 2.17 -44.73 -30.76
N ASP A 373 1.47 -43.80 -31.39
CA ASP A 373 0.44 -43.99 -32.41
C ASP A 373 -0.75 -44.91 -32.14
N SER A 374 -1.92 -44.28 -32.07
CA SER A 374 -3.10 -44.81 -32.78
C SER A 374 -4.02 -43.66 -33.21
N GLU A 375 -3.80 -43.22 -34.46
CA GLU A 375 -4.87 -42.69 -35.30
C GLU A 375 -5.98 -43.74 -35.39
N ARG A 376 -7.19 -43.32 -35.04
CA ARG A 376 -8.40 -43.84 -35.67
C ARG A 376 -9.51 -42.80 -35.66
N ALA A 377 -9.80 -42.41 -36.86
CA ALA A 377 -10.95 -41.67 -37.30
C ALA A 377 -12.27 -42.09 -36.62
N ARG A 378 -13.05 -41.11 -36.19
CA ARG A 378 -14.51 -41.17 -36.19
C ARG A 378 -15.06 -39.90 -36.77
N THR A 379 -15.54 -40.04 -37.95
CA THR A 379 -16.39 -39.22 -38.81
C THR A 379 -17.72 -38.85 -38.12
N LEU A 380 -18.09 -37.59 -38.35
CA LEU A 380 -19.45 -37.09 -38.65
C LEU A 380 -20.55 -37.18 -37.57
N ALA A 381 -20.98 -36.02 -37.10
CA ALA A 381 -22.40 -35.65 -37.14
C ALA A 381 -22.51 -34.12 -37.01
N GLU A 382 -22.83 -33.45 -38.09
CA GLU A 382 -23.41 -32.10 -38.11
C GLU A 382 -24.83 -32.14 -37.54
N PRO A 383 -25.26 -31.19 -36.74
CA PRO A 383 -26.67 -30.98 -36.53
C PRO A 383 -27.20 -29.94 -37.53
N THR A 384 -28.13 -30.38 -38.28
CA THR A 384 -29.06 -29.72 -39.20
C THR A 384 -29.64 -28.44 -38.64
N VAL A 385 -29.50 -27.38 -39.43
CA VAL A 385 -30.24 -26.13 -39.33
C VAL A 385 -31.70 -26.38 -39.75
N THR A 386 -32.62 -26.26 -38.82
CA THR A 386 -34.04 -26.10 -39.16
C THR A 386 -34.37 -24.60 -39.18
N SER A 387 -34.60 -24.12 -40.40
CA SER A 387 -35.24 -22.89 -40.71
C SER A 387 -36.69 -22.89 -40.18
N ASN A 388 -37.08 -21.91 -39.37
CA ASN A 388 -38.47 -21.61 -39.17
C ASN A 388 -38.73 -20.14 -39.44
N SER A 389 -39.42 -19.95 -40.51
CA SER A 389 -40.39 -18.95 -40.95
C SER A 389 -40.39 -17.53 -40.27
N ARG A 390 -40.14 -16.58 -41.14
CA ARG A 390 -40.47 -15.20 -41.08
C ARG A 390 -41.95 -15.00 -40.64
N SER A 391 -42.15 -14.23 -39.63
CA SER A 391 -43.37 -13.43 -39.44
C SER A 391 -43.01 -11.96 -39.62
N HIS A 392 -43.55 -11.42 -40.68
CA HIS A 392 -43.59 -10.00 -41.03
C HIS A 392 -44.43 -9.29 -40.00
N ILE A 393 -43.89 -8.28 -39.34
CA ILE A 393 -44.68 -7.30 -38.60
C ILE A 393 -44.37 -5.95 -39.23
N GLU A 394 -45.41 -5.38 -39.82
CA GLU A 394 -45.44 -4.02 -40.37
C GLU A 394 -45.24 -3.01 -39.26
N PRO A 395 -44.63 -1.85 -39.54
CA PRO A 395 -44.55 -0.73 -38.59
C PRO A 395 -45.87 0.01 -38.53
N PRO A 396 -46.34 0.45 -37.37
CA PRO A 396 -47.48 1.35 -37.28
C PRO A 396 -47.08 2.77 -37.65
N ASP A 397 -48.05 3.38 -38.32
CA ASP A 397 -48.20 4.68 -38.91
C ASP A 397 -47.85 5.84 -37.95
N ALA A 398 -47.31 6.91 -38.53
CA ALA A 398 -47.04 8.17 -37.89
C ALA A 398 -48.35 8.84 -37.49
N GLY A 399 -48.60 9.00 -36.21
CA GLY A 399 -49.62 9.88 -35.64
C GLY A 399 -48.91 11.04 -34.95
N ASP A 400 -49.10 12.24 -35.47
CA ASP A 400 -48.90 13.52 -34.79
C ASP A 400 -49.73 13.52 -33.50
N ASP A 401 -49.08 13.64 -32.36
CA ASP A 401 -49.71 14.15 -31.14
C ASP A 401 -48.70 15.04 -30.41
N ASP A 402 -49.03 16.32 -30.45
CA ASP A 402 -48.55 17.36 -29.53
C ASP A 402 -48.86 16.93 -28.10
N ASP A 403 -47.86 16.56 -27.32
CA ASP A 403 -48.02 16.43 -25.88
C ASP A 403 -47.14 17.43 -25.14
N ASP A 404 -47.83 18.42 -24.59
CA ASP A 404 -47.45 19.39 -23.58
C ASP A 404 -46.57 18.76 -22.49
N VAL A 405 -45.31 19.18 -22.44
CA VAL A 405 -44.44 18.91 -21.28
C VAL A 405 -44.89 19.79 -20.13
N ASP A 406 -45.54 19.19 -19.16
CA ASP A 406 -46.00 19.83 -17.92
C ASP A 406 -44.77 20.27 -17.07
N VAL A 407 -44.43 21.55 -17.19
CA VAL A 407 -43.35 22.17 -16.41
C VAL A 407 -43.88 22.56 -15.03
N PRO A 408 -43.27 22.06 -13.93
CA PRO A 408 -43.74 22.40 -12.58
C PRO A 408 -43.75 23.90 -12.29
N SER A 409 -44.75 24.35 -11.54
CA SER A 409 -45.10 25.76 -11.32
C SER A 409 -44.00 26.64 -10.69
N PHE A 410 -42.92 26.05 -10.17
CA PHE A 410 -41.79 26.77 -9.58
C PHE A 410 -40.72 27.22 -10.62
N MET A 411 -40.80 26.77 -11.88
CA MET A 411 -39.91 27.18 -12.97
C MET A 411 -40.47 28.24 -13.92
N ARG A 412 -41.66 28.79 -13.64
CA ARG A 412 -42.20 29.92 -14.41
C ARG A 412 -41.83 31.24 -13.74
N ARG A 413 -40.71 31.81 -14.20
CA ARG A 413 -40.40 33.25 -14.05
C ARG A 413 -39.85 33.78 -15.34
#